data_bed767be7ab7a2fc2c2ea3a79a4d8eed
#
_entry.id   bed767be7ab7a2fc2c2ea3a79a4d8eed
#
_cell.length_a   1.000
_cell.length_b   1.000
_cell.length_c   1.000
_cell.angle_alpha   90.00
_cell.angle_beta   90.00
_cell.angle_gamma   90.00
#
_symmetry.space_group_name_H-M   'P 1'
#
loop_
_entity.id
_entity.type
_entity.pdbx_description
1 polymer ?
#
loop_
_entity_poly.entity_id
_entity_poly.type
_entity_poly.pdbx_seq_one_letter_code
_entity_poly.pdbx_strand_id
1 'polypeptide(L)'
;MKIKDTFQLVTVAGEHMVIPIGEQSVDFQAMITLNETGAFLWEKLQEEMSEEQLVCALTDVYEVGKEIAEEDVRKFLSILRRKNILEL
;
A
#
# COMPACT_ATOMS: atom_id res chain seq x y z
N MET A 1 5.89 -1.30 -10.31
CA MET A 1 4.47 -1.25 -9.83
C MET A 1 4.18 0.07 -9.17
N LYS A 2 2.95 0.44 -9.22
CA LYS A 2 2.48 1.73 -8.76
C LYS A 2 1.02 1.60 -8.37
N ILE A 3 0.56 2.41 -7.43
CA ILE A 3 -0.85 2.46 -7.07
C ILE A 3 -1.64 3.15 -8.21
N LYS A 4 -2.81 2.60 -8.53
CA LYS A 4 -3.71 3.25 -9.49
C LYS A 4 -4.20 4.57 -8.90
N ASP A 5 -4.34 5.57 -9.74
CA ASP A 5 -4.79 6.90 -9.31
C ASP A 5 -6.27 6.98 -8.98
N THR A 6 -7.00 5.86 -9.16
CA THR A 6 -8.41 5.75 -8.76
C THR A 6 -8.59 5.34 -7.30
N PHE A 7 -7.52 5.28 -6.52
CA PHE A 7 -7.57 4.97 -5.10
C PHE A 7 -6.83 6.02 -4.29
N GLN A 8 -7.30 6.25 -3.09
CA GLN A 8 -6.73 7.26 -2.21
C GLN A 8 -6.65 6.73 -0.78
N LEU A 9 -5.57 7.10 -0.08
CA LEU A 9 -5.44 6.82 1.34
C LEU A 9 -6.05 7.98 2.13
N VAL A 10 -6.92 7.66 3.07
CA VAL A 10 -7.55 8.63 3.97
C VAL A 10 -7.22 8.22 5.40
N THR A 11 -6.80 9.18 6.20
CA THR A 11 -6.51 8.93 7.62
C THR A 11 -7.53 9.67 8.46
N VAL A 12 -8.27 8.92 9.28
CA VAL A 12 -9.30 9.48 10.17
C VAL A 12 -9.10 8.86 11.55
N ALA A 13 -8.97 9.72 12.55
CA ALA A 13 -8.80 9.29 13.95
C ALA A 13 -7.66 8.27 14.13
N GLY A 14 -6.56 8.45 13.38
CA GLY A 14 -5.40 7.57 13.47
C GLY A 14 -5.52 6.29 12.66
N GLU A 15 -6.63 6.06 11.99
CA GLU A 15 -6.82 4.91 11.13
C GLU A 15 -6.59 5.27 9.67
N HIS A 16 -5.83 4.42 8.98
CA HIS A 16 -5.51 4.60 7.57
C HIS A 16 -6.39 3.69 6.73
N MET A 17 -7.17 4.28 5.83
CA MET A 17 -8.09 3.53 4.98
C MET A 17 -7.87 3.88 3.52
N VAL A 18 -7.87 2.85 2.67
CA VAL A 18 -7.83 3.04 1.22
C VAL A 18 -9.25 3.03 0.71
N ILE A 19 -9.60 4.06 -0.04
CA ILE A 19 -10.94 4.18 -0.63
C ILE A 19 -10.83 4.37 -2.14
N PRO A 20 -11.78 3.84 -2.91
CA PRO A 20 -11.86 4.16 -4.32
C PRO A 20 -12.39 5.58 -4.52
N ILE A 21 -11.87 6.28 -5.53
CA ILE A 21 -12.32 7.63 -5.89
C ILE A 21 -12.68 7.65 -7.37
N GLY A 22 -13.54 8.58 -7.77
CA GLY A 22 -13.97 8.72 -9.15
C GLY A 22 -15.38 8.22 -9.38
N GLU A 23 -15.87 8.40 -10.60
CA GLU A 23 -17.28 8.15 -10.94
C GLU A 23 -17.71 6.69 -10.94
N GLN A 24 -16.75 5.77 -11.07
CA GLN A 24 -17.03 4.34 -11.12
C GLN A 24 -16.79 3.64 -9.80
N SER A 25 -16.64 4.39 -8.75
CA SER A 25 -16.04 3.91 -7.54
C SER A 25 -17.05 3.57 -6.46
N VAL A 26 -17.91 2.62 -6.71
CA VAL A 26 -18.84 2.18 -5.68
C VAL A 26 -18.56 0.73 -5.29
N ASP A 27 -17.31 0.31 -5.36
CA ASP A 27 -16.94 -1.02 -4.94
C ASP A 27 -16.37 -0.98 -3.53
N PHE A 28 -17.25 -1.14 -2.54
CA PHE A 28 -16.85 -1.18 -1.14
C PHE A 28 -15.93 -2.35 -0.82
N GLN A 29 -15.84 -3.35 -1.69
CA GLN A 29 -14.95 -4.48 -1.49
C GLN A 29 -13.48 -4.08 -1.70
N ALA A 30 -13.23 -2.96 -2.36
CA ALA A 30 -11.89 -2.44 -2.54
C ALA A 30 -11.39 -1.63 -1.34
N MET A 31 -12.26 -1.35 -0.35
CA MET A 31 -11.85 -0.62 0.85
C MET A 31 -11.04 -1.53 1.76
N ILE A 32 -9.86 -1.04 2.14
CA ILE A 32 -8.98 -1.77 3.05
C ILE A 32 -8.44 -0.83 4.13
N THR A 33 -8.11 -1.40 5.28
CA THR A 33 -7.47 -0.65 6.36
C THR A 33 -5.99 -1.02 6.38
N LEU A 34 -5.12 -0.03 6.48
CA LEU A 34 -3.69 -0.22 6.54
C LEU A 34 -3.16 0.14 7.92
N ASN A 35 -2.15 -0.62 8.38
CA ASN A 35 -1.39 -0.23 9.55
C ASN A 35 -0.36 0.84 9.15
N GLU A 36 0.47 1.27 10.10
CA GLU A 36 1.46 2.32 9.84
C GLU A 36 2.44 1.96 8.74
N THR A 37 2.96 0.74 8.73
CA THR A 37 3.90 0.30 7.71
C THR A 37 3.21 0.21 6.35
N GLY A 38 1.98 -0.24 6.31
CA GLY A 38 1.18 -0.27 5.08
C GLY A 38 0.96 1.13 4.51
N ALA A 39 0.64 2.10 5.38
CA ALA A 39 0.47 3.49 4.95
C ALA A 39 1.78 4.07 4.42
N PHE A 40 2.91 3.74 5.05
CA PHE A 40 4.23 4.14 4.59
C PHE A 40 4.51 3.59 3.19
N LEU A 41 4.27 2.31 2.99
CA LEU A 41 4.48 1.66 1.68
C LEU A 41 3.53 2.22 0.62
N TRP A 42 2.31 2.54 1.01
CA TRP A 42 1.35 3.19 0.12
C TRP A 42 1.91 4.50 -0.44
N GLU A 43 2.48 5.33 0.43
CA GLU A 43 3.07 6.60 -0.01
C GLU A 43 4.22 6.38 -0.99
N LYS A 44 5.05 5.37 -0.73
CA LYS A 44 6.15 5.05 -1.64
C LYS A 44 5.66 4.60 -3.00
N LEU A 45 4.55 3.87 -3.06
CA LEU A 45 3.96 3.37 -4.30
C LEU A 45 3.16 4.41 -5.08
N GLN A 46 3.13 5.65 -4.64
CA GLN A 46 2.63 6.75 -5.47
C GLN A 46 3.54 6.97 -6.67
N GLU A 47 4.78 6.52 -6.57
CA GLU A 47 5.73 6.50 -7.67
C GLU A 47 6.04 5.06 -8.05
N GLU A 48 6.59 4.86 -9.23
CA GLU A 48 6.99 3.53 -9.70
C GLU A 48 8.07 2.96 -8.78
N MET A 49 7.79 1.80 -8.18
CA MET A 49 8.70 1.15 -7.24
C MET A 49 8.73 -0.35 -7.49
N SER A 50 9.91 -0.93 -7.35
CA SER A 50 10.06 -2.39 -7.34
C SER A 50 9.85 -2.91 -5.92
N GLU A 51 9.64 -4.22 -5.81
CA GLU A 51 9.53 -4.85 -4.50
C GLU A 51 10.81 -4.64 -3.68
N GLU A 52 11.98 -4.76 -4.30
CA GLU A 52 13.26 -4.52 -3.62
C GLU A 52 13.38 -3.10 -3.10
N GLN A 53 12.95 -2.12 -3.87
CA GLN A 53 12.96 -0.73 -3.45
C GLN A 53 12.07 -0.50 -2.25
N LEU A 54 10.91 -1.14 -2.22
CA LEU A 54 9.99 -1.06 -1.08
C LEU A 54 10.62 -1.66 0.18
N VAL A 55 11.28 -2.81 0.04
CA VAL A 55 11.97 -3.45 1.18
C VAL A 55 13.07 -2.53 1.71
N CYS A 56 13.88 -1.97 0.83
CA CYS A 56 14.93 -1.05 1.22
C CYS A 56 14.38 0.19 1.93
N ALA A 57 13.29 0.77 1.41
CA ALA A 57 12.67 1.93 2.02
C ALA A 57 12.18 1.60 3.43
N LEU A 58 11.61 0.41 3.61
CA LEU A 58 11.07 -0.01 4.90
C LEU A 58 12.20 -0.20 5.93
N THR A 59 13.29 -0.86 5.53
CA THR A 59 14.42 -1.10 6.44
C THR A 59 15.20 0.17 6.76
N ASP A 60 15.13 1.18 5.89
CA ASP A 60 15.79 2.47 6.15
C ASP A 60 15.09 3.28 7.22
N VAL A 61 13.77 3.14 7.33
CA VAL A 61 12.96 3.97 8.23
C VAL A 61 12.59 3.23 9.51
N TYR A 62 12.36 1.94 9.42
CA TYR A 62 11.94 1.12 10.57
C TYR A 62 13.05 0.18 10.96
N GLU A 63 13.20 -0.04 12.28
CA GLU A 63 14.18 -0.99 12.79
C GLU A 63 13.66 -2.41 12.69
N VAL A 64 13.61 -2.94 11.47
CA VAL A 64 13.17 -4.32 11.21
C VAL A 64 14.22 -5.04 10.40
N GLY A 65 14.36 -6.33 10.63
CA GLY A 65 15.25 -7.16 9.84
C GLY A 65 14.77 -7.28 8.41
N LYS A 66 15.69 -7.54 7.49
CA LYS A 66 15.38 -7.66 6.07
C LYS A 66 14.32 -8.71 5.80
N GLU A 67 14.39 -9.86 6.47
CA GLU A 67 13.43 -10.95 6.25
C GLU A 67 12.01 -10.55 6.64
N ILE A 68 11.86 -9.82 7.75
CA ILE A 68 10.56 -9.34 8.21
C ILE A 68 10.05 -8.29 7.24
N ALA A 69 10.93 -7.38 6.79
CA ALA A 69 10.54 -6.36 5.82
C ALA A 69 10.07 -6.99 4.50
N GLU A 70 10.77 -8.00 4.02
CA GLU A 70 10.37 -8.72 2.80
C GLU A 70 9.00 -9.38 2.95
N GLU A 71 8.75 -9.98 4.10
CA GLU A 71 7.47 -10.62 4.38
C GLU A 71 6.34 -9.60 4.42
N ASP A 72 6.56 -8.48 5.11
CA ASP A 72 5.57 -7.42 5.23
C ASP A 72 5.24 -6.80 3.87
N VAL A 73 6.26 -6.55 3.05
CA VAL A 73 6.08 -6.01 1.70
C VAL A 73 5.28 -7.00 0.84
N ARG A 74 5.60 -8.29 0.91
CA ARG A 74 4.89 -9.32 0.14
C ARG A 74 3.42 -9.39 0.53
N LYS A 75 3.13 -9.36 1.83
CA LYS A 75 1.74 -9.38 2.32
C LYS A 75 0.97 -8.16 1.84
N PHE A 76 1.59 -6.99 1.95
CA PHE A 76 0.99 -5.74 1.49
C PHE A 76 0.67 -5.78 0.00
N LEU A 77 1.64 -6.16 -0.82
CA LEU A 77 1.45 -6.25 -2.27
C LEU A 77 0.40 -7.29 -2.64
N SER A 78 0.36 -8.40 -1.92
CA SER A 78 -0.64 -9.45 -2.15
C SER A 78 -2.06 -8.92 -1.96
N ILE A 79 -2.29 -8.12 -0.91
CA ILE A 79 -3.59 -7.51 -0.66
C ILE A 79 -3.94 -6.55 -1.80
N LEU A 80 -3.01 -5.72 -2.22
CA LEU A 80 -3.24 -4.76 -3.31
C LEU A 80 -3.55 -5.46 -4.63
N ARG A 81 -2.86 -6.57 -4.91
CA ARG A 81 -3.11 -7.34 -6.13
C ARG A 81 -4.49 -7.96 -6.13
N ARG A 82 -4.89 -8.54 -5.00
CA ARG A 82 -6.22 -9.15 -4.87
C ARG A 82 -7.35 -8.15 -5.04
N LYS A 83 -7.12 -6.91 -4.60
CA LYS A 83 -8.11 -5.84 -4.72
C LYS A 83 -7.98 -5.06 -6.02
N ASN A 84 -7.05 -5.44 -6.89
CA ASN A 84 -6.82 -4.80 -8.18
C ASN A 84 -6.48 -3.32 -8.04
N ILE A 85 -5.64 -3.00 -7.08
CA ILE A 85 -5.24 -1.62 -6.76
C ILE A 85 -3.91 -1.24 -7.42
N LEU A 86 -3.10 -2.24 -7.77
CA LEU A 86 -1.80 -2.00 -8.39
C LEU A 86 -1.91 -1.88 -9.90
N GLU A 87 -1.20 -0.91 -10.42
CA GLU A 87 -0.95 -0.73 -11.85
C GLU A 87 0.33 -1.46 -12.18
N LEU A 88 0.26 -2.39 -13.09
CA LEU A 88 1.41 -3.23 -13.48
C LEU A 88 2.05 -2.76 -14.78
#